data_d4c444ff633cd8f1de8c375325421cdb
#
_entry.id   d4c444ff633cd8f1de8c375325421cdb
#
_cell.length_a   1.000
_cell.length_b   1.000
_cell.length_c   1.000
_cell.angle_alpha   90.00
_cell.angle_beta   90.00
_cell.angle_gamma   90.00
#
_symmetry.space_group_name_H-M   'P 1'
#
loop_
_entity.id
_entity.type
_entity.pdbx_description
1 polymer ?
#
loop_
_entity_poly.entity_id
_entity_poly.type
_entity_poly.pdbx_seq_one_letter_code
_entity_poly.pdbx_strand_id
1 'polypeptide(L)'
;MDWEDRIGSYVKATGFPRSLFIADDGRVVGTWIMGNDYRVKSTYYGGYPAGYLRRIRSLFPDKRRVLHLFSGKVELAELPGDTVDINPALSPTFVDDAQRLQTVPLQNYDLVLADPPYSVEDAERYQTTMVKRNVVLAALKGLSPGAHIVWLDQVLPMYRKDVFDVEAVIGMVKSTNHRFRVITVFRRRDNAVLDCAAD
;
A
#
# COMPACT_ATOMS: atom_id res chain seq x y z
N MET A 1 -12.75 -0.77 -13.46
CA MET A 1 -11.79 0.15 -14.14
C MET A 1 -10.57 -0.66 -14.48
N ASP A 2 -10.18 -0.71 -15.73
CA ASP A 2 -8.97 -1.38 -16.19
C ASP A 2 -7.71 -0.53 -15.96
N TRP A 3 -6.54 -1.08 -16.28
CA TRP A 3 -5.28 -0.39 -16.02
C TRP A 3 -4.98 0.77 -16.98
N GLU A 4 -5.46 0.73 -18.20
CA GLU A 4 -5.29 1.85 -19.13
C GLU A 4 -6.09 3.06 -18.66
N ASP A 5 -7.33 2.84 -18.22
CA ASP A 5 -8.18 3.87 -17.59
C ASP A 5 -7.55 4.44 -16.32
N ARG A 6 -6.95 3.59 -15.47
CA ARG A 6 -6.26 4.03 -14.24
C ARG A 6 -5.06 4.91 -14.57
N ILE A 7 -4.24 4.50 -15.53
CA ILE A 7 -3.07 5.27 -15.98
C ILE A 7 -3.53 6.60 -16.59
N GLY A 8 -4.57 6.59 -17.40
CA GLY A 8 -5.16 7.81 -17.96
C GLY A 8 -5.68 8.77 -16.88
N SER A 9 -6.37 8.23 -15.87
CA SER A 9 -6.84 9.00 -14.70
C SER A 9 -5.66 9.61 -13.92
N TYR A 10 -4.62 8.81 -13.68
CA TYR A 10 -3.41 9.27 -13.02
C TYR A 10 -2.74 10.44 -13.76
N VAL A 11 -2.52 10.32 -15.07
CA VAL A 11 -1.91 11.38 -15.89
C VAL A 11 -2.76 12.65 -15.85
N LYS A 12 -4.08 12.52 -16.03
CA LYS A 12 -5.02 13.65 -16.02
C LYS A 12 -5.06 14.36 -14.66
N ALA A 13 -5.14 13.60 -13.58
CA ALA A 13 -5.31 14.17 -12.23
C ALA A 13 -4.01 14.78 -11.66
N THR A 14 -2.86 14.24 -12.04
CA THR A 14 -1.56 14.72 -11.54
C THR A 14 -0.90 15.75 -12.44
N GLY A 15 -1.21 15.73 -13.73
CA GLY A 15 -0.49 16.51 -14.76
C GLY A 15 0.92 15.99 -15.04
N PHE A 16 1.31 14.84 -14.48
CA PHE A 16 2.62 14.26 -14.73
C PHE A 16 2.65 13.52 -16.07
N PRO A 17 3.81 13.47 -16.75
CA PRO A 17 3.99 12.63 -17.92
C PRO A 17 3.67 11.17 -17.61
N ARG A 18 3.20 10.45 -18.63
CA ARG A 18 2.97 9.00 -18.53
C ARG A 18 4.30 8.31 -18.18
N SER A 19 4.33 7.61 -17.09
CA SER A 19 5.49 6.85 -16.58
C SER A 19 5.13 5.42 -16.20
N LEU A 20 3.89 5.01 -16.45
CA LEU A 20 3.37 3.67 -16.22
C LEU A 20 2.89 3.08 -17.54
N PHE A 21 3.22 1.82 -17.79
CA PHE A 21 2.97 1.11 -19.04
C PHE A 21 2.52 -0.32 -18.75
N ILE A 22 1.66 -0.85 -19.61
CA ILE A 22 1.24 -2.24 -19.55
C ILE A 22 2.25 -3.08 -20.31
N ALA A 23 2.89 -4.02 -19.66
CA ALA A 23 3.81 -4.98 -20.26
C ALA A 23 3.04 -6.09 -21.00
N ASP A 24 3.74 -6.88 -21.83
CA ASP A 24 3.13 -7.96 -22.64
C ASP A 24 2.42 -9.03 -21.80
N ASP A 25 2.83 -9.20 -20.54
CA ASP A 25 2.20 -10.12 -19.60
C ASP A 25 0.98 -9.52 -18.85
N GLY A 26 0.56 -8.31 -19.25
CA GLY A 26 -0.59 -7.60 -18.69
C GLY A 26 -0.30 -6.84 -17.39
N ARG A 27 0.89 -6.97 -16.81
CA ARG A 27 1.27 -6.21 -15.61
C ARG A 27 1.65 -4.78 -15.93
N VAL A 28 1.35 -3.86 -15.02
CA VAL A 28 1.82 -2.49 -15.12
C VAL A 28 3.23 -2.37 -14.56
N VAL A 29 4.10 -1.74 -15.32
CA VAL A 29 5.47 -1.43 -14.92
C VAL A 29 5.76 0.06 -15.12
N GLY A 30 6.69 0.59 -14.37
CA GLY A 30 7.12 1.97 -14.56
C GLY A 30 7.91 2.52 -13.38
N THR A 31 8.09 3.84 -13.38
CA THR A 31 8.85 4.52 -12.33
C THR A 31 8.21 5.82 -11.90
N TRP A 32 8.33 6.12 -10.60
CA TRP A 32 8.00 7.42 -10.03
C TRP A 32 9.24 8.05 -9.39
N ILE A 33 9.54 9.27 -9.79
CA ILE A 33 10.49 10.12 -9.08
C ILE A 33 9.68 11.01 -8.14
N MET A 34 9.94 10.87 -6.83
CA MET A 34 9.23 11.61 -5.78
C MET A 34 10.08 12.79 -5.34
N GLY A 35 9.57 14.00 -5.55
CA GLY A 35 10.19 15.22 -5.03
C GLY A 35 9.97 15.38 -3.53
N ASN A 36 10.65 16.35 -2.93
CA ASN A 36 10.32 16.86 -1.60
C ASN A 36 9.26 17.94 -1.73
N ASP A 37 8.27 17.90 -0.87
CA ASP A 37 7.47 19.08 -0.61
C ASP A 37 8.14 19.91 0.49
N TYR A 38 8.95 20.89 0.10
CA TYR A 38 9.63 21.80 1.02
C TYR A 38 8.66 22.72 1.80
N ARG A 39 7.38 22.73 1.43
CA ARG A 39 6.34 23.52 2.09
C ARG A 39 5.82 22.84 3.36
N VAL A 40 5.97 21.53 3.44
CA VAL A 40 5.56 20.74 4.60
C VAL A 40 6.81 20.36 5.38
N LYS A 41 7.04 21.02 6.50
CA LYS A 41 8.01 20.57 7.51
C LYS A 41 7.42 19.34 8.20
N SER A 42 7.55 18.16 7.59
CA SER A 42 7.25 16.92 8.29
C SER A 42 8.29 16.73 9.39
N THR A 43 7.88 16.94 10.63
CA THR A 43 8.66 16.62 11.82
C THR A 43 8.56 15.14 12.20
N TYR A 44 7.71 14.38 11.51
CA TYR A 44 7.46 12.98 11.79
C TYR A 44 8.27 12.08 10.85
N TYR A 45 9.10 11.25 11.45
CA TYR A 45 9.83 10.20 10.73
C TYR A 45 8.89 9.01 10.54
N GLY A 46 8.65 8.58 9.28
CA GLY A 46 7.84 7.41 8.98
C GLY A 46 6.52 7.65 8.24
N GLY A 47 6.24 8.88 7.84
CA GLY A 47 5.11 9.14 6.94
C GLY A 47 5.40 8.70 5.50
N TYR A 48 4.32 8.52 4.71
CA TYR A 48 4.45 8.30 3.28
C TYR A 48 5.28 9.41 2.61
N PRO A 49 6.00 9.10 1.52
CA PRO A 49 6.68 10.13 0.73
C PRO A 49 5.70 11.22 0.28
N ALA A 50 6.17 12.47 0.24
CA ALA A 50 5.35 13.60 -0.20
C ALA A 50 4.71 13.34 -1.57
N GLY A 51 3.39 13.56 -1.69
CA GLY A 51 2.62 13.32 -2.89
C GLY A 51 2.36 11.83 -3.24
N TYR A 52 2.79 10.89 -2.39
CA TYR A 52 2.53 9.46 -2.61
C TYR A 52 1.03 9.15 -2.59
N LEU A 53 0.33 9.57 -1.54
CA LEU A 53 -1.11 9.32 -1.39
C LEU A 53 -1.92 9.96 -2.52
N ARG A 54 -1.55 11.17 -2.95
CA ARG A 54 -2.17 11.82 -4.11
C ARG A 54 -2.00 10.99 -5.39
N ARG A 55 -0.82 10.40 -5.64
CA ARG A 55 -0.59 9.53 -6.80
C ARG A 55 -1.43 8.25 -6.71
N ILE A 56 -1.49 7.62 -5.53
CA ILE A 56 -2.33 6.42 -5.33
C ILE A 56 -3.81 6.75 -5.54
N ARG A 57 -4.31 7.84 -4.94
CA ARG A 57 -5.69 8.28 -5.16
C ARG A 57 -6.01 8.49 -6.65
N SER A 58 -5.07 9.10 -7.38
CA SER A 58 -5.24 9.37 -8.82
C SER A 58 -5.23 8.09 -9.66
N LEU A 59 -4.49 7.05 -9.22
CA LEU A 59 -4.42 5.75 -9.87
C LEU A 59 -5.63 4.86 -9.54
N PHE A 60 -6.26 5.07 -8.37
CA PHE A 60 -7.41 4.31 -7.86
C PHE A 60 -8.63 5.21 -7.59
N PRO A 61 -9.11 5.98 -8.58
CA PRO A 61 -10.20 6.94 -8.36
C PRO A 61 -11.56 6.28 -8.09
N ASP A 62 -11.71 5.00 -8.43
CA ASP A 62 -12.89 4.17 -8.22
C ASP A 62 -12.96 3.55 -6.82
N LYS A 63 -11.87 3.55 -6.06
CA LYS A 63 -11.80 2.97 -4.71
C LYS A 63 -12.27 3.98 -3.67
N ARG A 64 -13.07 3.52 -2.71
CA ARG A 64 -13.74 4.39 -1.74
C ARG A 64 -13.49 4.00 -0.28
N ARG A 65 -13.22 2.74 -0.02
CA ARG A 65 -13.04 2.19 1.33
C ARG A 65 -11.58 1.80 1.51
N VAL A 66 -10.82 2.76 2.03
CA VAL A 66 -9.37 2.66 2.14
C VAL A 66 -8.97 2.26 3.56
N LEU A 67 -8.00 1.37 3.67
CA LEU A 67 -7.36 0.98 4.92
C LEU A 67 -5.85 1.26 4.83
N HIS A 68 -5.32 1.99 5.80
CA HIS A 68 -3.90 2.26 5.94
C HIS A 68 -3.30 1.38 7.02
N LEU A 69 -2.46 0.42 6.64
CA LEU A 69 -1.68 -0.41 7.57
C LEU A 69 -0.36 0.27 7.91
N PHE A 70 0.12 0.05 9.11
CA PHE A 70 1.34 0.72 9.61
C PHE A 70 1.21 2.23 9.54
N SER A 71 0.03 2.73 9.94
CA SER A 71 -0.41 4.06 9.58
C SER A 71 0.44 5.17 10.19
N GLY A 72 1.09 4.94 11.32
CA GLY A 72 1.82 5.98 11.99
C GLY A 72 0.94 7.23 12.21
N LYS A 73 1.46 8.39 11.84
CA LYS A 73 0.72 9.66 11.79
C LYS A 73 0.42 10.03 10.32
N VAL A 74 -0.34 9.19 9.64
CA VAL A 74 -0.69 9.44 8.25
C VAL A 74 -1.57 10.70 8.10
N GLU A 75 -1.25 11.52 7.10
CA GLU A 75 -2.08 12.67 6.70
C GLU A 75 -3.22 12.20 5.79
N LEU A 76 -4.41 12.01 6.37
CA LEU A 76 -5.58 11.44 5.67
C LEU A 76 -6.23 12.39 4.66
N ALA A 77 -5.86 13.68 4.62
CA ALA A 77 -6.49 14.66 3.73
C ALA A 77 -6.37 14.31 2.24
N GLU A 78 -5.24 13.71 1.82
CA GLU A 78 -5.02 13.33 0.42
C GLU A 78 -5.72 12.02 0.04
N LEU A 79 -5.82 11.06 0.97
CA LEU A 79 -6.49 9.77 0.78
C LEU A 79 -7.16 9.35 2.09
N PRO A 80 -8.41 9.78 2.33
CA PRO A 80 -9.15 9.40 3.53
C PRO A 80 -9.37 7.89 3.63
N GLY A 81 -9.33 7.38 4.85
CA GLY A 81 -9.54 5.95 5.14
C GLY A 81 -9.37 5.65 6.63
N ASP A 82 -9.63 4.40 6.98
CA ASP A 82 -9.36 3.87 8.32
C ASP A 82 -7.88 3.53 8.47
N THR A 83 -7.41 3.53 9.70
CA THR A 83 -6.00 3.34 10.05
C THR A 83 -5.80 2.16 10.99
N VAL A 84 -4.73 1.41 10.79
CA VAL A 84 -4.29 0.32 11.66
C VAL A 84 -2.87 0.57 12.11
N ASP A 85 -2.67 0.58 13.40
CA ASP A 85 -1.34 0.62 14.00
C ASP A 85 -1.34 -0.18 15.30
N ILE A 86 -0.20 -0.76 15.63
CA ILE A 86 -0.02 -1.50 16.89
C ILE A 86 0.13 -0.56 18.09
N ASN A 87 0.54 0.68 17.85
CA ASN A 87 0.77 1.68 18.88
C ASN A 87 -0.49 2.50 19.16
N PRO A 88 -1.17 2.30 20.31
CA PRO A 88 -2.39 3.04 20.64
C PRO A 88 -2.18 4.54 20.85
N ALA A 89 -0.94 4.99 21.13
CA ALA A 89 -0.62 6.40 21.32
C ALA A 89 -0.77 7.21 20.02
N LEU A 90 -0.83 6.55 18.85
CA LEU A 90 -1.07 7.16 17.56
C LEU A 90 -2.57 7.34 17.26
N SER A 91 -3.44 6.82 18.13
CA SER A 91 -4.91 6.89 18.00
C SER A 91 -5.43 6.38 16.64
N PRO A 92 -5.00 5.20 16.17
CA PRO A 92 -5.52 4.65 14.93
C PRO A 92 -7.01 4.27 15.06
N THR A 93 -7.70 4.09 13.93
CA THR A 93 -9.08 3.56 13.93
C THR A 93 -9.13 2.17 14.58
N PHE A 94 -8.14 1.33 14.29
CA PHE A 94 -7.99 0.01 14.89
C PHE A 94 -6.58 -0.13 15.50
N VAL A 95 -6.53 -0.40 16.80
CA VAL A 95 -5.29 -0.84 17.45
C VAL A 95 -5.17 -2.34 17.23
N ASP A 96 -4.36 -2.76 16.28
CA ASP A 96 -4.23 -4.16 15.88
C ASP A 96 -2.84 -4.46 15.30
N ASP A 97 -2.43 -5.73 15.35
CA ASP A 97 -1.23 -6.21 14.68
C ASP A 97 -1.54 -6.53 13.22
N ALA A 98 -0.87 -5.84 12.30
CA ALA A 98 -1.03 -6.05 10.86
C ALA A 98 -0.76 -7.51 10.41
N GLN A 99 -0.08 -8.32 11.22
CA GLN A 99 0.12 -9.74 10.97
C GLN A 99 -1.10 -10.61 11.35
N ARG A 100 -2.09 -10.05 12.05
CA ARG A 100 -3.28 -10.76 12.56
C ARG A 100 -4.58 -10.17 12.04
N LEU A 101 -4.75 -8.84 12.11
CA LEU A 101 -5.92 -8.09 11.70
C LEU A 101 -7.23 -8.66 12.26
N GLN A 102 -7.22 -8.94 13.58
CA GLN A 102 -8.33 -9.63 14.26
C GLN A 102 -9.55 -8.75 14.46
N THR A 103 -9.35 -7.44 14.59
CA THR A 103 -10.42 -6.46 14.85
C THR A 103 -10.90 -5.75 13.60
N VAL A 104 -10.20 -5.93 12.48
CA VAL A 104 -10.43 -5.20 11.23
C VAL A 104 -11.43 -5.95 10.34
N PRO A 105 -12.59 -5.37 9.98
CA PRO A 105 -13.54 -5.99 9.07
C PRO A 105 -13.06 -5.89 7.61
N LEU A 106 -12.08 -6.72 7.24
CA LEU A 106 -11.35 -6.65 5.97
C LEU A 106 -12.25 -6.65 4.73
N GLN A 107 -13.39 -7.35 4.78
CA GLN A 107 -14.37 -7.40 3.70
C GLN A 107 -14.98 -6.03 3.33
N ASN A 108 -14.83 -5.04 4.22
CA ASN A 108 -15.34 -3.69 3.99
C ASN A 108 -14.40 -2.83 3.15
N TYR A 109 -13.17 -3.25 2.91
CA TYR A 109 -12.16 -2.43 2.23
C TYR A 109 -11.92 -2.89 0.80
N ASP A 110 -11.78 -1.94 -0.11
CA ASP A 110 -11.51 -2.16 -1.53
C ASP A 110 -10.11 -1.69 -1.96
N LEU A 111 -9.40 -0.96 -1.06
CA LEU A 111 -8.02 -0.55 -1.22
C LEU A 111 -7.30 -0.58 0.12
N VAL A 112 -6.18 -1.28 0.20
CA VAL A 112 -5.29 -1.32 1.36
C VAL A 112 -3.95 -0.74 0.99
N LEU A 113 -3.41 0.16 1.80
CA LEU A 113 -2.04 0.66 1.68
C LEU A 113 -1.20 0.07 2.82
N ALA A 114 -0.02 -0.43 2.49
CA ALA A 114 0.92 -0.97 3.45
C ALA A 114 2.33 -0.42 3.21
N ASP A 115 2.94 0.14 4.24
CA ASP A 115 4.32 0.65 4.26
C ASP A 115 5.00 0.14 5.55
N PRO A 116 5.36 -1.15 5.62
CA PRO A 116 5.95 -1.73 6.83
C PRO A 116 7.36 -1.18 7.09
N PRO A 117 7.88 -1.28 8.32
CA PRO A 117 9.27 -0.94 8.59
C PRO A 117 10.22 -1.81 7.75
N TYR A 118 11.25 -1.18 7.15
CA TYR A 118 12.15 -1.85 6.22
C TYR A 118 13.33 -2.54 6.91
N SER A 119 13.72 -2.05 8.08
CA SER A 119 14.86 -2.55 8.86
C SER A 119 14.53 -2.60 10.35
N VAL A 120 15.40 -3.27 11.12
CA VAL A 120 15.28 -3.31 12.59
C VAL A 120 15.39 -1.90 13.16
N GLU A 121 16.29 -1.06 12.63
CA GLU A 121 16.47 0.33 13.06
C GLU A 121 15.22 1.18 12.78
N ASP A 122 14.54 0.94 11.65
CA ASP A 122 13.27 1.60 11.36
C ASP A 122 12.20 1.13 12.35
N ALA A 123 12.10 -0.18 12.62
CA ALA A 123 11.14 -0.72 13.57
C ALA A 123 11.35 -0.15 14.99
N GLU A 124 12.60 -0.07 15.46
CA GLU A 124 12.92 0.54 16.75
C GLU A 124 12.52 2.01 16.82
N ARG A 125 12.79 2.78 15.77
CA ARG A 125 12.40 4.20 15.67
C ARG A 125 10.88 4.41 15.72
N TYR A 126 10.12 3.47 15.15
CA TYR A 126 8.66 3.49 15.17
C TYR A 126 8.06 2.87 16.42
N GLN A 127 8.90 2.42 17.36
CA GLN A 127 8.48 1.71 18.57
C GLN A 127 7.62 0.46 18.25
N THR A 128 8.01 -0.25 17.20
CA THR A 128 7.37 -1.48 16.73
C THR A 128 8.41 -2.57 16.53
N THR A 129 7.99 -3.72 16.05
CA THR A 129 8.85 -4.85 15.70
C THR A 129 8.84 -5.09 14.21
N MET A 130 9.91 -5.75 13.70
CA MET A 130 9.94 -6.21 12.31
C MET A 130 8.79 -7.19 12.06
N VAL A 131 8.09 -6.99 10.96
CA VAL A 131 6.98 -7.86 10.56
C VAL A 131 7.43 -8.85 9.49
N LYS A 132 6.82 -10.04 9.50
CA LYS A 132 6.95 -11.01 8.43
C LYS A 132 5.97 -10.64 7.32
N ARG A 133 6.47 -10.12 6.20
CA ARG A 133 5.69 -9.60 5.06
C ARG A 133 4.67 -10.60 4.53
N ASN A 134 5.09 -11.86 4.39
CA ASN A 134 4.21 -12.95 3.96
C ASN A 134 3.08 -13.25 4.96
N VAL A 135 3.29 -13.03 6.26
CA VAL A 135 2.25 -13.20 7.30
C VAL A 135 1.23 -12.07 7.20
N VAL A 136 1.68 -10.82 6.99
CA VAL A 136 0.77 -9.69 6.76
C VAL A 136 -0.10 -9.94 5.52
N LEU A 137 0.51 -10.36 4.40
CA LEU A 137 -0.26 -10.70 3.18
C LEU A 137 -1.23 -11.86 3.43
N ALA A 138 -0.83 -12.86 4.22
CA ALA A 138 -1.72 -13.96 4.58
C ALA A 138 -2.91 -13.48 5.43
N ALA A 139 -2.71 -12.52 6.35
CA ALA A 139 -3.80 -11.91 7.11
C ALA A 139 -4.79 -11.16 6.20
N LEU A 140 -4.30 -10.52 5.14
CA LEU A 140 -5.13 -9.81 4.15
C LEU A 140 -5.95 -10.72 3.22
N LYS A 141 -5.87 -12.05 3.34
CA LYS A 141 -6.71 -12.99 2.56
C LYS A 141 -8.21 -12.76 2.74
N GLY A 142 -8.63 -12.17 3.88
CA GLY A 142 -10.02 -11.83 4.18
C GLY A 142 -10.60 -10.65 3.40
N LEU A 143 -9.80 -9.97 2.58
CA LEU A 143 -10.30 -8.93 1.69
C LEU A 143 -11.29 -9.50 0.68
N SER A 144 -12.28 -8.70 0.29
CA SER A 144 -13.21 -9.06 -0.77
C SER A 144 -12.51 -9.26 -2.12
N PRO A 145 -12.99 -10.19 -2.98
CA PRO A 145 -12.49 -10.31 -4.33
C PRO A 145 -12.44 -8.98 -5.08
N GLY A 146 -11.37 -8.75 -5.85
CA GLY A 146 -11.15 -7.50 -6.57
C GLY A 146 -10.63 -6.32 -5.73
N ALA A 147 -10.46 -6.48 -4.42
CA ALA A 147 -9.76 -5.51 -3.60
C ALA A 147 -8.27 -5.45 -3.96
N HIS A 148 -7.68 -4.25 -3.85
CA HIS A 148 -6.27 -4.03 -4.14
C HIS A 148 -5.47 -3.77 -2.88
N ILE A 149 -4.21 -4.21 -2.89
CA ILE A 149 -3.21 -3.89 -1.87
C ILE A 149 -2.08 -3.16 -2.56
N VAL A 150 -1.78 -1.94 -2.12
CA VAL A 150 -0.63 -1.16 -2.57
C VAL A 150 0.45 -1.27 -1.50
N TRP A 151 1.46 -2.07 -1.79
CA TRP A 151 2.55 -2.39 -0.89
C TRP A 151 3.80 -1.60 -1.26
N LEU A 152 4.25 -0.73 -0.37
CA LEU A 152 5.50 0.03 -0.53
C LEU A 152 6.59 -0.61 0.31
N ASP A 153 7.70 -1.02 -0.32
CA ASP A 153 8.81 -1.68 0.37
C ASP A 153 10.11 -1.55 -0.42
N GLN A 154 11.18 -2.15 0.06
CA GLN A 154 12.45 -2.33 -0.65
C GLN A 154 12.51 -3.68 -1.40
N VAL A 155 11.58 -4.57 -1.15
CA VAL A 155 11.50 -5.91 -1.75
C VAL A 155 10.08 -6.24 -2.19
N LEU A 156 9.95 -7.12 -3.16
CA LEU A 156 8.69 -7.79 -3.47
C LEU A 156 8.44 -8.86 -2.38
N PRO A 157 7.37 -8.75 -1.58
CA PRO A 157 7.10 -9.74 -0.54
C PRO A 157 6.66 -11.07 -1.15
N MET A 158 6.99 -12.17 -0.48
CA MET A 158 6.43 -13.48 -0.82
C MET A 158 4.93 -13.49 -0.55
N TYR A 159 4.15 -14.04 -1.47
CA TYR A 159 2.70 -14.10 -1.41
C TYR A 159 2.14 -15.41 -1.98
N ARG A 160 0.91 -15.73 -1.64
CA ARG A 160 0.18 -16.87 -2.19
C ARG A 160 -0.42 -16.51 -3.55
N LYS A 161 0.06 -17.17 -4.62
CA LYS A 161 -0.40 -16.94 -6.00
C LYS A 161 -1.84 -17.41 -6.28
N ASP A 162 -2.36 -18.29 -5.44
CA ASP A 162 -3.77 -18.73 -5.46
C ASP A 162 -4.71 -17.71 -4.81
N VAL A 163 -4.18 -16.77 -4.03
CA VAL A 163 -4.96 -15.74 -3.32
C VAL A 163 -4.85 -14.37 -3.98
N PHE A 164 -3.66 -14.02 -4.46
CA PHE A 164 -3.37 -12.71 -5.02
C PHE A 164 -2.70 -12.80 -6.37
N ASP A 165 -3.04 -11.86 -7.25
CA ASP A 165 -2.29 -11.55 -8.47
C ASP A 165 -1.43 -10.30 -8.24
N VAL A 166 -0.25 -10.25 -8.84
CA VAL A 166 0.54 -9.01 -8.95
C VAL A 166 0.14 -8.31 -10.24
N GLU A 167 -0.52 -7.17 -10.12
CA GLU A 167 -0.98 -6.39 -11.26
C GLU A 167 -0.03 -5.25 -11.65
N ALA A 168 0.75 -4.74 -10.68
CA ALA A 168 1.72 -3.68 -10.99
C ALA A 168 2.98 -3.80 -10.14
N VAL A 169 4.11 -3.41 -10.74
CA VAL A 169 5.41 -3.21 -10.08
C VAL A 169 5.97 -1.86 -10.52
N ILE A 170 6.02 -0.91 -9.59
CA ILE A 170 6.42 0.47 -9.88
C ILE A 170 7.65 0.81 -9.05
N GLY A 171 8.76 1.12 -9.71
CA GLY A 171 9.95 1.63 -9.05
C GLY A 171 9.72 3.04 -8.53
N MET A 172 10.11 3.33 -7.31
CA MET A 172 10.00 4.65 -6.72
C MET A 172 11.37 5.13 -6.24
N VAL A 173 11.80 6.29 -6.71
CA VAL A 173 13.04 6.94 -6.27
C VAL A 173 12.69 8.24 -5.57
N LYS A 174 13.21 8.41 -4.36
CA LYS A 174 13.11 9.68 -3.65
C LYS A 174 14.27 10.59 -4.03
N SER A 175 13.99 11.76 -4.61
CA SER A 175 15.01 12.67 -5.16
C SER A 175 16.01 13.21 -4.12
N THR A 176 15.66 13.19 -2.84
CA THR A 176 16.50 13.75 -1.76
C THR A 176 17.55 12.81 -1.19
N ASN A 177 17.26 11.52 -1.16
CA ASN A 177 18.20 10.53 -0.59
C ASN A 177 18.52 9.40 -1.56
N HIS A 178 18.01 9.50 -2.80
CA HIS A 178 18.20 8.54 -3.89
C HIS A 178 17.87 7.08 -3.53
N ARG A 179 17.11 6.87 -2.44
CA ARG A 179 16.70 5.52 -2.05
C ARG A 179 15.67 5.00 -3.03
N PHE A 180 15.94 3.81 -3.53
CA PHE A 180 15.01 3.07 -4.37
C PHE A 180 14.06 2.24 -3.50
N ARG A 181 12.78 2.27 -3.85
CA ARG A 181 11.72 1.44 -3.28
C ARG A 181 10.90 0.84 -4.39
N VAL A 182 10.14 -0.18 -4.08
CA VAL A 182 9.20 -0.80 -5.00
C VAL A 182 7.78 -0.69 -4.46
N ILE A 183 6.88 -0.26 -5.32
CA ILE A 183 5.44 -0.34 -5.07
C ILE A 183 4.92 -1.55 -5.81
N THR A 184 4.41 -2.52 -5.08
CA THR A 184 3.74 -3.69 -5.65
C THR A 184 2.24 -3.56 -5.45
N VAL A 185 1.49 -3.68 -6.53
CA VAL A 185 0.03 -3.73 -6.44
C VAL A 185 -0.43 -5.17 -6.58
N PHE A 186 -1.04 -5.67 -5.52
CA PHE A 186 -1.71 -6.95 -5.52
C PHE A 186 -3.21 -6.74 -5.71
N ARG A 187 -3.85 -7.68 -6.41
CA ARG A 187 -5.31 -7.80 -6.48
C ARG A 187 -5.74 -9.10 -5.82
N ARG A 188 -6.75 -9.05 -4.98
CA ARG A 188 -7.40 -10.23 -4.41
C ARG A 188 -8.15 -10.97 -5.52
N ARG A 189 -7.80 -12.25 -5.74
CA ARG A 189 -8.39 -13.07 -6.81
C ARG A 189 -9.86 -13.35 -6.55
N ASP A 190 -10.66 -13.46 -7.61
CA ASP A 190 -12.09 -13.67 -7.51
C ASP A 190 -12.43 -15.11 -7.05
N ASN A 191 -11.61 -16.08 -7.43
CA ASN A 191 -11.83 -17.52 -7.18
C ASN A 191 -10.77 -18.13 -6.26
N ALA A 192 -10.22 -17.35 -5.32
CA ALA A 192 -9.27 -17.94 -4.37
C ALA A 192 -9.99 -18.97 -3.50
N VAL A 193 -9.51 -20.19 -3.53
CA VAL A 193 -9.95 -21.25 -2.61
C VAL A 193 -9.58 -20.77 -1.21
N LEU A 194 -10.60 -20.40 -0.44
CA LEU A 194 -10.43 -20.24 1.01
C LEU A 194 -10.27 -21.66 1.52
N ASP A 195 -9.06 -22.05 1.93
CA ASP A 195 -8.90 -23.25 2.73
C ASP A 195 -9.83 -23.09 3.93
N CYS A 196 -10.95 -23.78 3.91
CA CYS A 196 -11.71 -24.07 5.13
C CYS A 196 -10.68 -24.72 6.03
N ALA A 197 -10.35 -24.07 7.15
CA ALA A 197 -9.45 -24.59 8.13
C ALA A 197 -9.82 -26.06 8.39
N ALA A 198 -8.90 -26.94 8.08
CA ALA A 198 -8.92 -28.27 8.66
C ALA A 198 -8.59 -28.05 10.15
N ASP A 199 -9.46 -28.52 10.97
CA ASP A 199 -9.42 -28.58 12.44
C ASP A 199 -8.06 -28.95 13.02
#